data_81400ebb73f5717bf0c6e36679821651
#
_entry.id   81400ebb73f5717bf0c6e36679821651
#
_cell.length_a   1.000
_cell.length_b   1.000
_cell.length_c   1.000
_cell.angle_alpha   90.00
_cell.angle_beta   90.00
_cell.angle_gamma   90.00
#
_symmetry.space_group_name_H-M   'P 1'
#
loop_
_entity.id
_entity.type
_entity.pdbx_description
1 polymer ?
#
loop_
_entity_poly.entity_id
_entity_poly.type
_entity_poly.pdbx_seq_one_letter_code
_entity_poly.pdbx_strand_id
1 'polypeptide(L)'
;MKQSQSEKAYEIAKRAHLGQVDKAGEDYIKHPQKVASFVKSDEEKAVAYLHDVIEDTELTLEDLYEYDFSKEVIEAVDIITKKRGEDYQSYLNSVKKNKLARVVKLADLRHNSDLTRLAKVTEKDIKRKEKYQKAIDFLNS
;
A
#
# COMPACT_ATOMS: atom_id res chain seq x y z
N MET A 1 -0.03 27.38 7.61
CA MET A 1 -0.35 26.10 8.26
C MET A 1 0.43 24.98 7.60
N LYS A 2 0.96 24.08 8.39
CA LYS A 2 1.66 22.91 7.87
C LYS A 2 0.66 21.92 7.25
N GLN A 3 1.03 21.40 6.11
CA GLN A 3 0.30 20.33 5.46
C GLN A 3 0.39 19.07 6.34
N SER A 4 -0.70 18.31 6.46
CA SER A 4 -0.68 17.05 7.20
C SER A 4 0.20 16.01 6.46
N GLN A 5 0.62 14.97 7.17
CA GLN A 5 1.41 13.90 6.55
C GLN A 5 0.61 13.20 5.44
N SER A 6 -0.68 12.95 5.66
CA SER A 6 -1.52 12.31 4.64
C SER A 6 -1.69 13.18 3.40
N GLU A 7 -1.87 14.49 3.55
CA GLU A 7 -1.96 15.41 2.41
C GLU A 7 -0.67 15.42 1.60
N LYS A 8 0.46 15.49 2.27
CA LYS A 8 1.79 15.46 1.65
C LYS A 8 2.01 14.14 0.91
N ALA A 9 1.68 13.03 1.56
CA ALA A 9 1.81 11.69 1.00
C ALA A 9 0.94 11.53 -0.25
N TYR A 10 -0.29 12.04 -0.23
CA TYR A 10 -1.17 11.99 -1.39
C TYR A 10 -0.56 12.73 -2.59
N GLU A 11 -0.03 13.93 -2.38
CA GLU A 11 0.59 14.70 -3.47
C GLU A 11 1.80 13.99 -4.06
N ILE A 12 2.64 13.38 -3.20
CA ILE A 12 3.80 12.61 -3.64
C ILE A 12 3.35 11.40 -4.46
N ALA A 13 2.39 10.63 -3.95
CA ALA A 13 1.89 9.43 -4.62
C ALA A 13 1.24 9.78 -5.96
N LYS A 14 0.46 10.85 -6.01
CA LYS A 14 -0.20 11.31 -7.24
C LYS A 14 0.82 11.60 -8.33
N ARG A 15 1.90 12.30 -8.00
CA ARG A 15 2.96 12.60 -8.96
C ARG A 15 3.75 11.36 -9.35
N ALA A 16 4.07 10.52 -8.37
CA ALA A 16 4.88 9.32 -8.60
C ALA A 16 4.17 8.30 -9.50
N HIS A 17 2.86 8.13 -9.32
CA HIS A 17 2.06 7.18 -10.08
C HIS A 17 1.43 7.77 -11.36
N LEU A 18 1.75 9.01 -11.69
CA LEU A 18 1.16 9.66 -12.86
C LEU A 18 1.40 8.84 -14.13
N GLY A 19 0.34 8.56 -14.86
CA GLY A 19 0.40 7.77 -16.10
C GLY A 19 0.27 6.26 -15.90
N GLN A 20 0.30 5.77 -14.67
CA GLN A 20 0.08 4.35 -14.38
C GLN A 20 -1.42 4.05 -14.30
N VAL A 21 -1.80 2.88 -14.79
CA VAL A 21 -3.18 2.38 -14.68
C VAL A 21 -3.18 1.03 -14.00
N ASP A 22 -4.31 0.69 -13.37
CA ASP A 22 -4.50 -0.63 -12.74
C ASP A 22 -5.08 -1.62 -13.75
N LYS A 23 -5.37 -2.84 -13.29
CA LYS A 23 -5.93 -3.92 -14.12
C LYS A 23 -7.31 -3.59 -14.68
N ALA A 24 -8.05 -2.69 -14.02
CA ALA A 24 -9.37 -2.25 -14.47
C ALA A 24 -9.28 -1.07 -15.44
N GLY A 25 -8.06 -0.57 -15.75
CA GLY A 25 -7.83 0.56 -16.63
C GLY A 25 -8.01 1.92 -15.98
N GLU A 26 -8.15 1.95 -14.66
CA GLU A 26 -8.30 3.18 -13.89
C GLU A 26 -6.93 3.75 -13.51
N ASP A 27 -6.86 5.07 -13.33
CA ASP A 27 -5.63 5.72 -12.85
C ASP A 27 -5.18 5.05 -11.55
N TYR A 28 -3.90 4.68 -11.47
CA TYR A 28 -3.37 3.91 -10.35
C TYR A 28 -3.55 4.59 -9.01
N ILE A 29 -3.52 5.93 -8.96
CA ILE A 29 -3.71 6.68 -7.71
C ILE A 29 -5.03 6.33 -6.99
N LYS A 30 -6.02 5.85 -7.72
CA LYS A 30 -7.31 5.46 -7.13
C LYS A 30 -7.18 4.30 -6.15
N HIS A 31 -6.20 3.41 -6.36
CA HIS A 31 -5.94 2.30 -5.44
C HIS A 31 -5.43 2.81 -4.08
N PRO A 32 -4.32 3.57 -3.99
CA PRO A 32 -3.90 4.11 -2.70
C PRO A 32 -4.95 5.03 -2.06
N GLN A 33 -5.74 5.76 -2.87
CA GLN A 33 -6.85 6.55 -2.32
C GLN A 33 -7.89 5.67 -1.64
N LYS A 34 -8.22 4.54 -2.25
CA LYS A 34 -9.19 3.59 -1.67
C LYS A 34 -8.65 2.96 -0.40
N VAL A 35 -7.37 2.55 -0.42
CA VAL A 35 -6.70 2.00 0.76
C VAL A 35 -6.73 3.02 1.90
N ALA A 36 -6.43 4.28 1.61
CA ALA A 36 -6.47 5.36 2.60
C ALA A 36 -7.89 5.54 3.18
N SER A 37 -8.93 5.32 2.37
CA SER A 37 -10.31 5.44 2.83
C SER A 37 -10.72 4.37 3.84
N PHE A 38 -9.98 3.27 3.90
CA PHE A 38 -10.25 2.16 4.81
C PHE A 38 -9.57 2.32 6.18
N VAL A 39 -8.70 3.30 6.33
CA VAL A 39 -7.93 3.52 7.56
C VAL A 39 -8.30 4.87 8.19
N LYS A 40 -7.91 5.10 9.43
CA LYS A 40 -8.45 6.22 10.22
C LYS A 40 -7.47 7.36 10.50
N SER A 41 -6.27 7.05 11.00
CA SER A 41 -5.34 8.08 11.44
C SER A 41 -4.61 8.75 10.28
N ASP A 42 -4.08 9.93 10.53
CA ASP A 42 -3.27 10.65 9.54
C ASP A 42 -2.04 9.83 9.13
N GLU A 43 -1.37 9.20 10.11
CA GLU A 43 -0.22 8.34 9.83
C GLU A 43 -0.59 7.12 9.00
N GLU A 44 -1.71 6.46 9.32
CA GLU A 44 -2.21 5.33 8.54
C GLU A 44 -2.51 5.74 7.11
N LYS A 45 -3.14 6.88 6.91
CA LYS A 45 -3.44 7.39 5.56
C LYS A 45 -2.16 7.72 4.80
N ALA A 46 -1.17 8.32 5.46
CA ALA A 46 0.11 8.61 4.83
C ALA A 46 0.79 7.34 4.33
N VAL A 47 0.85 6.30 5.16
CA VAL A 47 1.42 5.00 4.76
C VAL A 47 0.61 4.39 3.60
N ALA A 48 -0.72 4.51 3.65
CA ALA A 48 -1.59 4.00 2.58
C ALA A 48 -1.26 4.65 1.23
N TYR A 49 -1.09 5.97 1.19
CA TYR A 49 -0.74 6.66 -0.05
C TYR A 49 0.65 6.26 -0.55
N LEU A 50 1.59 5.97 0.36
CA LEU A 50 2.98 5.71 0.00
C LEU A 50 3.32 4.22 -0.17
N HIS A 51 2.37 3.31 0.14
CA HIS A 51 2.71 1.88 0.26
C HIS A 51 3.25 1.24 -1.03
N ASP A 52 2.90 1.75 -2.20
CA ASP A 52 3.40 1.23 -3.48
C ASP A 52 4.40 2.16 -4.16
N VAL A 53 4.66 3.33 -3.59
CA VAL A 53 5.51 4.35 -4.24
C VAL A 53 6.93 3.85 -4.44
N ILE A 54 7.53 3.26 -3.41
CA ILE A 54 8.91 2.78 -3.48
C ILE A 54 9.04 1.58 -4.42
N GLU A 55 8.05 0.68 -4.38
CA GLU A 55 8.08 -0.56 -5.16
C GLU A 55 7.83 -0.31 -6.65
N ASP A 56 6.92 0.59 -6.97
CA ASP A 56 6.38 0.75 -8.32
C ASP A 56 6.81 2.02 -9.05
N THR A 57 7.61 2.88 -8.41
CA THR A 57 8.09 4.12 -9.04
C THR A 57 9.59 4.29 -8.82
N GLU A 58 10.15 5.37 -9.35
CA GLU A 58 11.58 5.68 -9.18
C GLU A 58 11.93 6.30 -7.83
N LEU A 59 10.92 6.67 -7.02
CA LEU A 59 11.17 7.23 -5.70
C LEU A 59 11.77 6.18 -4.78
N THR A 60 12.76 6.61 -3.98
CA THR A 60 13.44 5.76 -3.02
C THR A 60 13.04 6.15 -1.60
N LEU A 61 13.38 5.29 -0.64
CA LEU A 61 13.14 5.58 0.77
C LEU A 61 13.93 6.83 1.20
N GLU A 62 15.14 7.01 0.66
CA GLU A 62 15.97 8.20 0.92
C GLU A 62 15.27 9.47 0.47
N ASP A 63 14.55 9.43 -0.66
CA ASP A 63 13.79 10.59 -1.12
C ASP A 63 12.72 10.98 -0.10
N LEU A 64 12.10 10.00 0.56
CA LEU A 64 11.07 10.25 1.57
C LEU A 64 11.63 10.91 2.82
N TYR A 65 12.90 10.66 3.17
CA TYR A 65 13.54 11.31 4.31
C TYR A 65 13.67 12.82 4.12
N GLU A 66 13.69 13.28 2.88
CA GLU A 66 13.78 14.73 2.58
C GLU A 66 12.46 15.44 2.80
N TYR A 67 11.35 14.69 2.89
CA TYR A 67 10.05 15.23 3.24
C TYR A 67 9.86 15.07 4.76
N ASP A 68 9.08 15.92 5.34
CA ASP A 68 8.91 15.96 6.80
C ASP A 68 7.87 14.93 7.29
N PHE A 69 8.20 13.64 7.12
CA PHE A 69 7.38 12.54 7.65
C PHE A 69 7.92 12.08 8.99
N SER A 70 7.03 11.57 9.85
CA SER A 70 7.46 11.00 11.12
C SER A 70 8.28 9.73 10.88
N LYS A 71 9.11 9.39 11.86
CA LYS A 71 9.92 8.17 11.84
C LYS A 71 9.03 6.95 11.69
N GLU A 72 7.87 6.94 12.36
CA GLU A 72 6.91 5.84 12.34
C GLU A 72 6.35 5.62 10.93
N VAL A 73 6.04 6.69 10.20
CA VAL A 73 5.54 6.60 8.83
C VAL A 73 6.62 6.03 7.91
N ILE A 74 7.84 6.54 7.98
CA ILE A 74 8.93 6.08 7.11
C ILE A 74 9.26 4.61 7.39
N GLU A 75 9.32 4.21 8.66
CA GLU A 75 9.59 2.83 9.05
C GLU A 75 8.49 1.89 8.51
N ALA A 76 7.23 2.28 8.63
CA ALA A 76 6.12 1.47 8.12
C ALA A 76 6.16 1.35 6.60
N VAL A 77 6.49 2.43 5.89
CA VAL A 77 6.63 2.40 4.42
C VAL A 77 7.75 1.44 4.02
N ASP A 78 8.88 1.46 4.72
CA ASP A 78 9.98 0.55 4.47
C ASP A 78 9.55 -0.91 4.65
N ILE A 79 8.85 -1.21 5.75
CA ILE A 79 8.40 -2.57 6.07
C ILE A 79 7.35 -3.05 5.06
N ILE A 80 6.41 -2.21 4.67
CA ILE A 80 5.33 -2.59 3.76
C ILE A 80 5.81 -2.73 2.31
N THR A 81 6.98 -2.17 1.99
CA THR A 81 7.60 -2.29 0.67
C THR A 81 8.30 -3.63 0.58
N LYS A 82 7.79 -4.55 -0.25
CA LYS A 82 8.43 -5.85 -0.42
C LYS A 82 9.70 -5.67 -1.26
N LYS A 83 10.83 -6.17 -0.74
CA LYS A 83 12.12 -6.08 -1.43
C LYS A 83 12.23 -7.19 -2.47
N ARG A 84 13.00 -6.91 -3.52
CA ARG A 84 13.26 -7.89 -4.58
C ARG A 84 13.93 -9.12 -3.98
N GLY A 85 13.36 -10.31 -4.26
CA GLY A 85 13.89 -11.56 -3.75
C GLY A 85 13.49 -11.91 -2.31
N GLU A 86 12.78 -11.02 -1.64
CA GLU A 86 12.29 -11.28 -0.28
C GLU A 86 11.17 -12.33 -0.35
N ASP A 87 11.28 -13.35 0.52
CA ASP A 87 10.24 -14.39 0.64
C ASP A 87 8.95 -13.76 1.15
N TYR A 88 7.82 -14.11 0.51
CA TYR A 88 6.52 -13.51 0.83
C TYR A 88 6.11 -13.75 2.29
N GLN A 89 6.33 -14.97 2.82
CA GLN A 89 5.99 -15.28 4.21
C GLN A 89 6.85 -14.46 5.18
N SER A 90 8.15 -14.31 4.90
CA SER A 90 9.05 -13.48 5.70
C SER A 90 8.62 -12.02 5.67
N TYR A 91 8.20 -11.55 4.50
CA TYR A 91 7.65 -10.20 4.33
C TYR A 91 6.40 -10.01 5.20
N LEU A 92 5.45 -10.96 5.15
CA LEU A 92 4.23 -10.89 5.96
C LEU A 92 4.54 -10.95 7.47
N ASN A 93 5.55 -11.72 7.88
CA ASN A 93 5.99 -11.77 9.27
C ASN A 93 6.42 -10.39 9.75
N SER A 94 7.18 -9.67 8.94
CA SER A 94 7.64 -8.31 9.27
C SER A 94 6.48 -7.32 9.33
N VAL A 95 5.56 -7.39 8.35
CA VAL A 95 4.37 -6.53 8.32
C VAL A 95 3.51 -6.75 9.56
N LYS A 96 3.32 -8.02 9.96
CA LYS A 96 2.50 -8.36 11.14
C LYS A 96 3.04 -7.71 12.42
N LYS A 97 4.35 -7.60 12.55
CA LYS A 97 5.01 -7.05 13.74
C LYS A 97 4.90 -5.53 13.85
N ASN A 98 4.64 -4.83 12.75
CA ASN A 98 4.51 -3.37 12.74
C ASN A 98 3.04 -3.02 12.62
N LYS A 99 2.47 -2.43 13.67
CA LYS A 99 1.04 -2.13 13.72
C LYS A 99 0.56 -1.27 12.55
N LEU A 100 1.31 -0.22 12.23
CA LEU A 100 0.96 0.72 11.17
C LEU A 100 1.01 0.03 9.79
N ALA A 101 2.07 -0.71 9.51
CA ALA A 101 2.21 -1.46 8.26
C ALA A 101 1.12 -2.54 8.14
N ARG A 102 0.80 -3.23 9.25
CA ARG A 102 -0.22 -4.28 9.26
C ARG A 102 -1.61 -3.73 8.92
N VAL A 103 -2.00 -2.63 9.54
CA VAL A 103 -3.31 -2.01 9.29
C VAL A 103 -3.45 -1.62 7.82
N VAL A 104 -2.41 -1.01 7.25
CA VAL A 104 -2.41 -0.58 5.85
C VAL A 104 -2.39 -1.78 4.90
N LYS A 105 -1.58 -2.81 5.21
CA LYS A 105 -1.53 -4.01 4.37
C LYS A 105 -2.87 -4.73 4.33
N LEU A 106 -3.57 -4.80 5.46
CA LEU A 106 -4.91 -5.37 5.50
C LEU A 106 -5.87 -4.61 4.60
N ALA A 107 -5.81 -3.28 4.61
CA ALA A 107 -6.63 -2.44 3.74
C ALA A 107 -6.28 -2.65 2.26
N ASP A 108 -4.99 -2.75 1.93
CA ASP A 108 -4.49 -3.03 0.59
C ASP A 108 -5.02 -4.38 0.07
N LEU A 109 -4.90 -5.42 0.88
CA LEU A 109 -5.38 -6.75 0.54
C LEU A 109 -6.89 -6.77 0.34
N ARG A 110 -7.62 -6.03 1.16
CA ARG A 110 -9.08 -5.91 1.03
C ARG A 110 -9.47 -5.32 -0.32
N HIS A 111 -8.83 -4.24 -0.74
CA HIS A 111 -9.12 -3.61 -2.03
C HIS A 111 -8.73 -4.52 -3.19
N ASN A 112 -7.55 -5.14 -3.11
CA ASN A 112 -7.06 -6.04 -4.17
C ASN A 112 -7.87 -7.34 -4.28
N SER A 113 -8.57 -7.73 -3.22
CA SER A 113 -9.43 -8.92 -3.22
C SER A 113 -10.80 -8.66 -3.83
N ASP A 114 -11.14 -7.41 -4.10
CA ASP A 114 -12.43 -7.04 -4.68
C ASP A 114 -12.44 -7.27 -6.19
N LEU A 115 -13.00 -8.40 -6.62
CA LEU A 115 -13.08 -8.79 -8.03
C LEU A 115 -14.17 -8.04 -8.79
N THR A 116 -15.08 -7.34 -8.10
CA THR A 116 -16.17 -6.62 -8.74
C THR A 116 -15.68 -5.45 -9.59
N ARG A 117 -14.46 -4.98 -9.39
CA ARG A 117 -13.84 -3.91 -10.17
C ARG A 117 -13.44 -4.35 -11.58
N LEU A 118 -13.32 -5.66 -11.80
CA LEU A 118 -12.82 -6.20 -13.06
C LEU A 118 -13.98 -6.43 -14.03
N ALA A 119 -13.78 -6.06 -15.29
CA ALA A 119 -14.77 -6.32 -16.34
C ALA A 119 -14.90 -7.82 -16.60
N LYS A 120 -13.81 -8.57 -16.43
CA LYS A 120 -13.78 -10.02 -16.60
C LYS A 120 -12.89 -10.64 -15.53
N VAL A 121 -13.40 -11.64 -14.81
CA VAL A 121 -12.66 -12.37 -13.80
C VAL A 121 -12.08 -13.63 -14.42
N THR A 122 -10.75 -13.83 -14.24
CA THR A 122 -10.04 -15.00 -14.74
C THR A 122 -9.68 -15.95 -13.59
N GLU A 123 -9.20 -17.16 -13.93
CA GLU A 123 -8.69 -18.11 -12.93
C GLU A 123 -7.52 -17.52 -12.13
N LYS A 124 -6.66 -16.74 -12.79
CA LYS A 124 -5.54 -16.07 -12.12
C LYS A 124 -6.04 -15.10 -11.07
N ASP A 125 -7.12 -14.39 -11.35
CA ASP A 125 -7.72 -13.45 -10.40
C ASP A 125 -8.27 -14.18 -9.18
N ILE A 126 -8.94 -15.32 -9.38
CA ILE A 126 -9.48 -16.16 -8.29
C ILE A 126 -8.35 -16.69 -7.41
N LYS A 127 -7.27 -17.22 -8.01
CA LYS A 127 -6.11 -17.70 -7.27
C LYS A 127 -5.43 -16.61 -6.47
N ARG A 128 -5.34 -15.42 -7.05
CA ARG A 128 -4.77 -14.25 -6.37
C ARG A 128 -5.62 -13.86 -5.16
N LYS A 129 -6.94 -13.87 -5.31
CA LYS A 129 -7.86 -13.61 -4.20
C LYS A 129 -7.67 -14.61 -3.07
N GLU A 130 -7.49 -15.90 -3.39
CA GLU A 130 -7.22 -16.94 -2.38
C GLU A 130 -5.92 -16.65 -1.63
N LYS A 131 -4.87 -16.27 -2.36
CA LYS A 131 -3.59 -15.89 -1.76
C LYS A 131 -3.75 -14.69 -0.82
N TYR A 132 -4.50 -13.69 -1.23
CA TYR A 132 -4.76 -12.50 -0.42
C TYR A 132 -5.57 -12.86 0.82
N GLN A 133 -6.54 -13.76 0.71
CA GLN A 133 -7.33 -14.18 1.86
C GLN A 133 -6.47 -14.90 2.91
N LYS A 134 -5.54 -15.74 2.48
CA LYS A 134 -4.58 -16.39 3.38
C LYS A 134 -3.70 -15.36 4.10
N ALA A 135 -3.26 -14.33 3.36
CA ALA A 135 -2.46 -13.26 3.96
C ALA A 135 -3.27 -12.48 5.00
N ILE A 136 -4.53 -12.17 4.70
CA ILE A 136 -5.44 -11.49 5.63
C ILE A 136 -5.60 -12.32 6.91
N ASP A 137 -5.85 -13.61 6.76
CA ASP A 137 -6.03 -14.51 7.91
C ASP A 137 -4.78 -14.55 8.78
N PHE A 138 -3.60 -14.61 8.15
CA PHE A 138 -2.33 -14.61 8.87
C PHE A 138 -2.11 -13.29 9.63
N LEU A 139 -2.37 -12.15 9.00
CA LEU A 139 -2.17 -10.84 9.62
C LEU A 139 -3.15 -10.60 10.78
N ASN A 140 -4.30 -11.24 10.75
CA ASN A 140 -5.32 -11.15 11.80
C ASN A 140 -5.17 -12.22 12.90
N SER A 141 -4.28 -13.16 12.72
CA SER A 141 -4.10 -14.27 13.68
C SER A 141 -3.39 -13.87 14.97
#